data_34654d4dab24dd9268a8c41e0971c029
#
_entry.id   34654d4dab24dd9268a8c41e0971c029
#
_cell.length_a   1.000
_cell.length_b   1.000
_cell.length_c   1.000
_cell.angle_alpha   90.00
_cell.angle_beta   90.00
_cell.angle_gamma   90.00
#
_symmetry.space_group_name_H-M   'P 1'
#
loop_
_entity.id
_entity.type
_entity.pdbx_description
1 polymer ?
#
loop_
_entity_poly.entity_id
_entity_poly.type
_entity_poly.pdbx_seq_one_letter_code
_entity_poly.pdbx_strand_id
1 'polypeptide(L)'
;MRILWQYLKAERLTILLSLVFAALAQLLSLIDPIIFGKIIDEYAANPHKLPQNELVTGVITWLGIAVGVALLARLAKAAQEYTTRLAVAKFGMQIFNDGLRQTLRLSFQEFEESRSGETLSILQKVKTDTERFVTSFINVVFASLVGIGFLIWYSITKNWMLIPVFIIGILVLGSLTGLLSKKIKTVQRTINKETNKLSGVITESLRNIELVKSLGLTFPEIRRLREQTKKIYDLEMIKVRKVRTLSFLQGSTLNLLRQSILFILLWLIFHSVLTTGELISMQFISTTIFGPLQDVGNIILQYREIEASIHSFDALMQKPIERRPENPIEIGDLNHLKFEDVVFHHKSASHNAIDGISFAVRTGETIAFVGPSGAGKSTLVKLLVGLYRPVSGAIYFNDELSTDIRYNRLRQQIGFVTQDTQLFAGSIKENLLFVKPDATDEELLDALNKASTAQMMKRSSHGLNTILGEGGMKLSGGEKQRLSIARALLRHPRLLIFDEATSALDSITEEDISRTIRSISASREQITILIAHRLSTIMHANLIYVLEKGKITEIGTHEELLQRKGLYYAMWRQQVGERRQPESLTADL
;
A
#
# COMPACT_ATOMS: atom_id res chain seq x y z
N MET A 1 -10.10 15.45 -4.44
CA MET A 1 -11.04 15.39 -5.59
C MET A 1 -10.40 15.79 -6.93
N ARG A 2 -9.51 16.81 -6.99
CA ARG A 2 -8.80 17.20 -8.23
C ARG A 2 -8.01 16.02 -8.85
N ILE A 3 -7.32 15.25 -8.02
CA ILE A 3 -6.57 14.05 -8.44
C ILE A 3 -7.50 12.99 -9.03
N LEU A 4 -8.61 12.66 -8.35
CA LEU A 4 -9.59 11.72 -8.89
C LEU A 4 -10.05 12.13 -10.29
N TRP A 5 -10.32 13.43 -10.48
CA TRP A 5 -10.73 13.95 -11.78
C TRP A 5 -9.62 13.84 -12.84
N GLN A 6 -8.35 14.03 -12.49
CA GLN A 6 -7.23 13.86 -13.41
C GLN A 6 -7.14 12.42 -13.95
N TYR A 7 -7.24 11.42 -13.08
CA TYR A 7 -7.21 10.01 -13.47
C TYR A 7 -8.47 9.60 -14.25
N LEU A 8 -9.65 10.05 -13.83
CA LEU A 8 -10.90 9.78 -14.55
C LEU A 8 -10.93 10.47 -15.92
N LYS A 9 -10.30 11.63 -16.09
CA LYS A 9 -10.19 12.33 -17.37
C LYS A 9 -9.39 11.51 -18.40
N ALA A 10 -8.44 10.70 -17.98
CA ALA A 10 -7.71 9.81 -18.89
C ALA A 10 -8.63 8.75 -19.52
N GLU A 11 -9.67 8.30 -18.79
CA GLU A 11 -10.64 7.30 -19.23
C GLU A 11 -12.01 7.91 -19.60
N ARG A 12 -12.04 9.18 -19.98
CA ARG A 12 -13.28 9.95 -20.27
C ARG A 12 -14.20 9.27 -21.26
N LEU A 13 -13.65 8.62 -22.29
CA LEU A 13 -14.46 7.94 -23.31
C LEU A 13 -15.17 6.72 -22.74
N THR A 14 -14.47 5.90 -21.97
CA THR A 14 -15.02 4.71 -21.32
C THR A 14 -16.12 5.08 -20.31
N ILE A 15 -15.89 6.17 -19.55
CA ILE A 15 -16.89 6.70 -18.60
C ILE A 15 -18.10 7.27 -19.34
N LEU A 16 -17.89 8.02 -20.41
CA LEU A 16 -18.98 8.57 -21.22
C LEU A 16 -19.84 7.44 -21.82
N LEU A 17 -19.22 6.42 -22.38
CA LEU A 17 -19.92 5.23 -22.88
C LEU A 17 -20.74 4.55 -21.78
N SER A 18 -20.16 4.40 -20.57
CA SER A 18 -20.89 3.85 -19.43
C SER A 18 -22.11 4.69 -19.06
N LEU A 19 -22.01 6.02 -19.06
CA LEU A 19 -23.14 6.91 -18.79
C LEU A 19 -24.19 6.84 -19.90
N VAL A 20 -23.79 6.78 -21.16
CA VAL A 20 -24.72 6.61 -22.30
C VAL A 20 -25.48 5.30 -22.19
N PHE A 21 -24.79 4.18 -21.95
CA PHE A 21 -25.44 2.89 -21.76
C PHE A 21 -26.32 2.86 -20.49
N ALA A 22 -25.92 3.54 -19.42
CA ALA A 22 -26.75 3.67 -18.23
C ALA A 22 -28.05 4.45 -18.51
N ALA A 23 -27.96 5.55 -19.24
CA ALA A 23 -29.13 6.32 -19.66
C ALA A 23 -30.03 5.49 -20.57
N LEU A 24 -29.48 4.80 -21.57
CA LEU A 24 -30.21 3.96 -22.47
C LEU A 24 -30.91 2.80 -21.73
N ALA A 25 -30.21 2.09 -20.86
CA ALA A 25 -30.78 1.02 -20.06
C ALA A 25 -31.93 1.52 -19.17
N GLN A 26 -31.74 2.67 -18.53
CA GLN A 26 -32.78 3.27 -17.68
C GLN A 26 -34.02 3.69 -18.49
N LEU A 27 -33.83 4.36 -19.62
CA LEU A 27 -34.94 4.79 -20.47
C LEU A 27 -35.71 3.58 -21.02
N LEU A 28 -35.01 2.56 -21.54
CA LEU A 28 -35.66 1.33 -22.05
C LEU A 28 -36.42 0.63 -20.92
N SER A 29 -35.93 0.57 -19.71
CA SER A 29 -36.64 -0.04 -18.57
C SER A 29 -37.92 0.72 -18.16
N LEU A 30 -38.02 2.01 -18.50
CA LEU A 30 -39.20 2.83 -18.24
C LEU A 30 -40.25 2.76 -19.37
N ILE A 31 -39.90 2.20 -20.53
CA ILE A 31 -40.83 1.96 -21.64
C ILE A 31 -41.75 0.77 -21.33
N ASP A 32 -41.23 -0.26 -20.66
CA ASP A 32 -42.00 -1.48 -20.34
C ASP A 32 -43.33 -1.20 -19.62
N PRO A 33 -43.37 -0.39 -18.51
CA PRO A 33 -44.60 0.03 -17.88
C PRO A 33 -45.57 0.76 -18.83
N ILE A 34 -45.07 1.52 -19.80
CA ILE A 34 -45.90 2.26 -20.76
C ILE A 34 -46.55 1.30 -21.73
N ILE A 35 -45.82 0.30 -22.25
CA ILE A 35 -46.34 -0.76 -23.10
C ILE A 35 -47.44 -1.51 -22.35
N PHE A 36 -47.20 -1.86 -21.08
CA PHE A 36 -48.18 -2.57 -20.28
C PHE A 36 -49.45 -1.74 -20.07
N GLY A 37 -49.32 -0.43 -19.78
CA GLY A 37 -50.46 0.47 -19.71
C GLY A 37 -51.26 0.54 -21.00
N LYS A 38 -50.57 0.57 -22.15
CA LYS A 38 -51.21 0.59 -23.47
C LYS A 38 -51.99 -0.70 -23.76
N ILE A 39 -51.43 -1.86 -23.39
CA ILE A 39 -52.16 -3.14 -23.47
C ILE A 39 -53.46 -3.11 -22.68
N ILE A 40 -53.41 -2.52 -21.47
CA ILE A 40 -54.60 -2.42 -20.63
C ILE A 40 -55.66 -1.51 -21.26
N ASP A 41 -55.29 -0.33 -21.72
CA ASP A 41 -56.24 0.63 -22.28
C ASP A 41 -56.86 0.14 -23.60
N GLU A 42 -56.08 -0.40 -24.52
CA GLU A 42 -56.53 -0.77 -25.84
C GLU A 42 -57.27 -2.13 -25.86
N TYR A 43 -56.80 -3.09 -25.04
CA TYR A 43 -57.30 -4.48 -25.15
C TYR A 43 -58.00 -4.98 -23.88
N ALA A 44 -57.53 -4.67 -22.69
CA ALA A 44 -58.12 -5.23 -21.46
C ALA A 44 -59.31 -4.42 -20.92
N ALA A 45 -59.29 -3.09 -21.03
CA ALA A 45 -60.36 -2.22 -20.50
C ALA A 45 -61.64 -2.24 -21.39
N ASN A 46 -61.51 -2.62 -22.66
CA ASN A 46 -62.63 -2.63 -23.62
C ASN A 46 -62.71 -3.92 -24.44
N PRO A 47 -62.87 -5.11 -23.84
CA PRO A 47 -62.75 -6.40 -24.52
C PRO A 47 -63.86 -6.65 -25.57
N HIS A 48 -64.96 -5.90 -25.51
CA HIS A 48 -66.08 -6.07 -26.46
C HIS A 48 -66.02 -5.13 -27.67
N LYS A 49 -65.00 -4.25 -27.77
CA LYS A 49 -64.87 -3.33 -28.91
C LYS A 49 -64.21 -3.94 -30.14
N LEU A 50 -63.44 -5.02 -29.97
CA LEU A 50 -62.64 -5.64 -31.00
C LEU A 50 -63.03 -7.15 -31.20
N PRO A 51 -62.90 -7.70 -32.38
CA PRO A 51 -63.02 -9.14 -32.61
C PRO A 51 -61.95 -9.91 -31.82
N GLN A 52 -62.32 -11.12 -31.36
CA GLN A 52 -61.42 -11.92 -30.50
C GLN A 52 -60.06 -12.20 -31.15
N ASN A 53 -59.96 -12.38 -32.43
CA ASN A 53 -58.73 -12.60 -33.18
C ASN A 53 -57.82 -11.36 -33.16
N GLU A 54 -58.41 -10.17 -33.31
CA GLU A 54 -57.64 -8.90 -33.26
C GLU A 54 -57.15 -8.58 -31.85
N LEU A 55 -57.94 -8.89 -30.82
CA LEU A 55 -57.54 -8.78 -29.42
C LEU A 55 -56.28 -9.64 -29.13
N VAL A 56 -56.36 -10.94 -29.50
CA VAL A 56 -55.24 -11.86 -29.22
C VAL A 56 -54.02 -11.47 -30.03
N THR A 57 -54.15 -11.14 -31.30
CA THR A 57 -53.02 -10.73 -32.16
C THR A 57 -52.41 -9.43 -31.66
N GLY A 58 -53.21 -8.45 -31.27
CA GLY A 58 -52.72 -7.18 -30.72
C GLY A 58 -51.96 -7.35 -29.41
N VAL A 59 -52.50 -8.13 -28.48
CA VAL A 59 -51.83 -8.43 -27.21
C VAL A 59 -50.49 -9.16 -27.44
N ILE A 60 -50.48 -10.20 -28.32
CA ILE A 60 -49.25 -10.92 -28.64
C ILE A 60 -48.21 -9.99 -29.27
N THR A 61 -48.59 -9.09 -30.14
CA THR A 61 -47.69 -8.11 -30.77
C THR A 61 -47.05 -7.18 -29.72
N TRP A 62 -47.86 -6.59 -28.85
CA TRP A 62 -47.32 -5.71 -27.80
C TRP A 62 -46.48 -6.44 -26.77
N LEU A 63 -46.82 -7.68 -26.40
CA LEU A 63 -45.97 -8.53 -25.55
C LEU A 63 -44.66 -8.87 -26.26
N GLY A 64 -44.68 -9.14 -27.57
CA GLY A 64 -43.45 -9.33 -28.34
C GLY A 64 -42.54 -8.08 -28.31
N ILE A 65 -43.13 -6.88 -28.47
CA ILE A 65 -42.42 -5.61 -28.36
C ILE A 65 -41.85 -5.43 -26.94
N ALA A 66 -42.63 -5.72 -25.89
CA ALA A 66 -42.18 -5.64 -24.52
C ALA A 66 -40.96 -6.55 -24.26
N VAL A 67 -41.00 -7.79 -24.71
CA VAL A 67 -39.87 -8.74 -24.63
C VAL A 67 -38.65 -8.19 -25.38
N GLY A 68 -38.83 -7.64 -26.58
CA GLY A 68 -37.74 -7.00 -27.35
C GLY A 68 -37.11 -5.84 -26.64
N VAL A 69 -37.93 -4.92 -26.07
CA VAL A 69 -37.45 -3.77 -25.29
C VAL A 69 -36.72 -4.23 -24.02
N ALA A 70 -37.26 -5.23 -23.30
CA ALA A 70 -36.63 -5.78 -22.11
C ALA A 70 -35.27 -6.43 -22.42
N LEU A 71 -35.14 -7.13 -23.55
CA LEU A 71 -33.85 -7.69 -24.00
C LEU A 71 -32.84 -6.58 -24.34
N LEU A 72 -33.25 -5.52 -25.04
CA LEU A 72 -32.41 -4.37 -25.34
C LEU A 72 -31.98 -3.64 -24.07
N ALA A 73 -32.88 -3.48 -23.09
CA ALA A 73 -32.57 -2.89 -21.80
C ALA A 73 -31.51 -3.72 -21.04
N ARG A 74 -31.64 -5.06 -21.06
CA ARG A 74 -30.66 -5.97 -20.47
C ARG A 74 -29.29 -5.89 -21.18
N LEU A 75 -29.29 -5.82 -22.51
CA LEU A 75 -28.06 -5.69 -23.28
C LEU A 75 -27.36 -4.36 -22.97
N ALA A 76 -28.11 -3.25 -22.94
CA ALA A 76 -27.60 -1.94 -22.58
C ALA A 76 -27.05 -1.94 -21.13
N LYS A 77 -27.75 -2.62 -20.20
CA LYS A 77 -27.27 -2.76 -18.81
C LYS A 77 -25.98 -3.56 -18.71
N ALA A 78 -25.87 -4.67 -19.44
CA ALA A 78 -24.65 -5.47 -19.49
C ALA A 78 -23.47 -4.68 -20.08
N ALA A 79 -23.70 -3.91 -21.16
CA ALA A 79 -22.69 -3.03 -21.75
C ALA A 79 -22.26 -1.92 -20.76
N GLN A 80 -23.21 -1.35 -20.03
CA GLN A 80 -22.94 -0.35 -18.98
C GLN A 80 -22.08 -0.94 -17.86
N GLU A 81 -22.41 -2.12 -17.36
CA GLU A 81 -21.64 -2.78 -16.29
C GLU A 81 -20.22 -3.12 -16.76
N TYR A 82 -20.08 -3.61 -17.97
CA TYR A 82 -18.78 -3.93 -18.58
C TYR A 82 -17.91 -2.65 -18.70
N THR A 83 -18.46 -1.59 -19.30
CA THR A 83 -17.71 -0.33 -19.48
C THR A 83 -17.37 0.34 -18.16
N THR A 84 -18.26 0.29 -17.16
CA THR A 84 -18.00 0.78 -15.80
C THR A 84 -16.83 0.02 -15.16
N ARG A 85 -16.87 -1.31 -15.18
CA ARG A 85 -15.79 -2.15 -14.62
C ARG A 85 -14.46 -1.92 -15.34
N LEU A 86 -14.48 -1.78 -16.66
CA LEU A 86 -13.28 -1.48 -17.45
C LEU A 86 -12.65 -0.15 -17.04
N ALA A 87 -13.45 0.91 -16.92
CA ALA A 87 -12.97 2.24 -16.49
C ALA A 87 -12.36 2.18 -15.09
N VAL A 88 -13.02 1.51 -14.14
CA VAL A 88 -12.53 1.38 -12.76
C VAL A 88 -11.28 0.52 -12.67
N ALA A 89 -11.21 -0.58 -13.44
CA ALA A 89 -10.01 -1.42 -13.47
C ALA A 89 -8.78 -0.67 -13.99
N LYS A 90 -8.93 0.08 -15.08
CA LYS A 90 -7.84 0.92 -15.64
C LYS A 90 -7.42 2.01 -14.66
N PHE A 91 -8.37 2.70 -14.04
CA PHE A 91 -8.11 3.67 -12.99
C PHE A 91 -7.31 3.04 -11.83
N GLY A 92 -7.76 1.88 -11.34
CA GLY A 92 -7.09 1.18 -10.25
C GLY A 92 -5.65 0.78 -10.60
N MET A 93 -5.42 0.32 -11.84
CA MET A 93 -4.07 -0.01 -12.34
C MET A 93 -3.16 1.23 -12.37
N GLN A 94 -3.65 2.36 -12.88
CA GLN A 94 -2.87 3.60 -12.96
C GLN A 94 -2.49 4.11 -11.57
N ILE A 95 -3.44 4.23 -10.65
CA ILE A 95 -3.18 4.66 -9.27
C ILE A 95 -2.18 3.74 -8.57
N PHE A 96 -2.34 2.42 -8.74
CA PHE A 96 -1.45 1.46 -8.13
C PHE A 96 -0.01 1.59 -8.66
N ASN A 97 0.14 1.70 -9.99
CA ASN A 97 1.45 1.86 -10.62
C ASN A 97 2.12 3.18 -10.24
N ASP A 98 1.38 4.29 -10.25
CA ASP A 98 1.93 5.60 -9.90
C ASP A 98 2.29 5.67 -8.41
N GLY A 99 1.43 5.15 -7.54
CA GLY A 99 1.72 5.08 -6.11
C GLY A 99 2.90 4.16 -5.78
N LEU A 100 3.02 3.01 -6.44
CA LEU A 100 4.18 2.12 -6.29
C LEU A 100 5.46 2.79 -6.80
N ARG A 101 5.39 3.43 -7.98
CA ARG A 101 6.52 4.20 -8.54
C ARG A 101 6.96 5.31 -7.59
N GLN A 102 6.01 6.06 -7.01
CA GLN A 102 6.30 7.10 -6.03
C GLN A 102 6.97 6.52 -4.79
N THR A 103 6.43 5.42 -4.24
CA THR A 103 6.97 4.77 -3.04
C THR A 103 8.40 4.28 -3.24
N LEU A 104 8.70 3.67 -4.40
CA LEU A 104 10.06 3.21 -4.71
C LEU A 104 11.04 4.35 -5.02
N ARG A 105 10.55 5.57 -5.23
CA ARG A 105 11.36 6.77 -5.46
C ARG A 105 11.48 7.67 -4.23
N LEU A 106 10.79 7.36 -3.15
CA LEU A 106 10.92 8.12 -1.90
C LEU A 106 12.37 8.13 -1.41
N SER A 107 12.78 9.21 -0.75
CA SER A 107 14.04 9.22 -0.01
C SER A 107 14.02 8.13 1.06
N PHE A 108 15.16 7.51 1.34
CA PHE A 108 15.22 6.41 2.31
C PHE A 108 14.73 6.84 3.71
N GLN A 109 15.00 8.07 4.12
CA GLN A 109 14.49 8.64 5.38
C GLN A 109 12.95 8.63 5.44
N GLU A 110 12.28 9.06 4.37
CA GLU A 110 10.81 9.04 4.28
C GLU A 110 10.24 7.63 4.27
N PHE A 111 10.96 6.70 3.64
CA PHE A 111 10.56 5.28 3.61
C PHE A 111 10.71 4.63 4.98
N GLU A 112 11.80 4.90 5.71
CA GLU A 112 12.06 4.36 7.04
C GLU A 112 11.04 4.85 8.08
N GLU A 113 10.62 6.12 8.00
CA GLU A 113 9.56 6.69 8.84
C GLU A 113 8.17 6.17 8.48
N SER A 114 7.95 5.74 7.23
CA SER A 114 6.67 5.19 6.77
C SER A 114 6.64 3.67 6.91
N ARG A 115 5.58 3.16 7.54
CA ARG A 115 5.37 1.70 7.62
C ARG A 115 5.03 1.17 6.23
N SER A 116 5.80 0.24 5.69
CA SER A 116 5.59 -0.35 4.34
C SER A 116 4.18 -0.90 4.13
N GLY A 117 3.56 -1.48 5.17
CA GLY A 117 2.17 -1.94 5.13
C GLY A 117 1.14 -0.83 4.99
N GLU A 118 1.45 0.40 5.44
CA GLU A 118 0.56 1.56 5.32
C GLU A 118 0.41 1.98 3.86
N THR A 119 1.49 2.04 3.10
CA THR A 119 1.46 2.39 1.67
C THR A 119 0.60 1.42 0.86
N LEU A 120 0.78 0.11 1.03
CA LEU A 120 -0.03 -0.89 0.35
C LEU A 120 -1.51 -0.75 0.71
N SER A 121 -1.81 -0.51 1.99
CA SER A 121 -3.18 -0.27 2.47
C SER A 121 -3.81 0.97 1.82
N ILE A 122 -3.06 2.07 1.68
CA ILE A 122 -3.53 3.29 1.01
C ILE A 122 -3.90 2.98 -0.46
N LEU A 123 -3.02 2.30 -1.20
CA LEU A 123 -3.24 1.99 -2.61
C LEU A 123 -4.46 1.08 -2.82
N GLN A 124 -4.58 0.01 -2.01
CA GLN A 124 -5.72 -0.90 -2.06
C GLN A 124 -7.03 -0.19 -1.70
N LYS A 125 -7.01 0.66 -0.67
CA LYS A 125 -8.18 1.38 -0.21
C LYS A 125 -8.68 2.38 -1.23
N VAL A 126 -7.80 3.16 -1.84
CA VAL A 126 -8.18 4.11 -2.91
C VAL A 126 -8.84 3.39 -4.08
N LYS A 127 -8.27 2.26 -4.52
CA LYS A 127 -8.86 1.42 -5.57
C LYS A 127 -10.27 0.98 -5.21
N THR A 128 -10.43 0.36 -4.03
CA THR A 128 -11.71 -0.22 -3.59
C THR A 128 -12.79 0.85 -3.34
N ASP A 129 -12.43 1.96 -2.70
CA ASP A 129 -13.37 3.05 -2.41
C ASP A 129 -13.82 3.74 -3.70
N THR A 130 -12.91 3.91 -4.68
CA THR A 130 -13.26 4.45 -6.00
C THR A 130 -14.19 3.52 -6.77
N GLU A 131 -13.91 2.21 -6.78
CA GLU A 131 -14.75 1.22 -7.43
C GLU A 131 -16.18 1.26 -6.88
N ARG A 132 -16.33 1.23 -5.56
CA ARG A 132 -17.63 1.30 -4.90
C ARG A 132 -18.37 2.58 -5.24
N PHE A 133 -17.70 3.71 -5.13
CA PHE A 133 -18.32 5.01 -5.36
C PHE A 133 -18.75 5.19 -6.83
N VAL A 134 -17.88 4.92 -7.79
CA VAL A 134 -18.18 5.09 -9.22
C VAL A 134 -19.33 4.18 -9.63
N THR A 135 -19.29 2.91 -9.23
CA THR A 135 -20.36 1.94 -9.53
C THR A 135 -21.70 2.37 -8.92
N SER A 136 -21.70 2.77 -7.64
CA SER A 136 -22.93 3.24 -6.97
C SER A 136 -23.43 4.56 -7.55
N PHE A 137 -22.54 5.48 -7.89
CA PHE A 137 -22.92 6.75 -8.52
C PHE A 137 -23.64 6.52 -9.85
N ILE A 138 -23.09 5.68 -10.74
CA ILE A 138 -23.69 5.40 -12.03
C ILE A 138 -25.02 4.64 -11.89
N ASN A 139 -25.04 3.60 -11.06
CA ASN A 139 -26.21 2.73 -10.92
C ASN A 139 -27.38 3.36 -10.16
N VAL A 140 -27.09 4.29 -9.24
CA VAL A 140 -28.13 4.90 -8.39
C VAL A 140 -28.33 6.36 -8.73
N VAL A 141 -27.32 7.21 -8.56
CA VAL A 141 -27.49 8.66 -8.72
C VAL A 141 -27.81 9.02 -10.17
N PHE A 142 -26.93 8.58 -11.11
CA PHE A 142 -27.08 8.94 -12.52
C PHE A 142 -28.35 8.30 -13.11
N ALA A 143 -28.59 7.01 -12.85
CA ALA A 143 -29.81 6.33 -13.33
C ALA A 143 -31.08 6.98 -12.76
N SER A 144 -31.08 7.36 -11.47
CA SER A 144 -32.21 8.09 -10.87
C SER A 144 -32.42 9.46 -11.50
N LEU A 145 -31.34 10.21 -11.80
CA LEU A 145 -31.47 11.52 -12.47
C LEU A 145 -32.09 11.39 -13.87
N VAL A 146 -31.67 10.39 -14.65
CA VAL A 146 -32.26 10.07 -15.96
C VAL A 146 -33.75 9.67 -15.78
N GLY A 147 -34.03 8.81 -14.79
CA GLY A 147 -35.40 8.39 -14.48
C GLY A 147 -36.30 9.56 -14.06
N ILE A 148 -35.81 10.46 -13.19
CA ILE A 148 -36.55 11.66 -12.78
C ILE A 148 -36.82 12.58 -13.99
N GLY A 149 -35.82 12.78 -14.85
CA GLY A 149 -36.00 13.56 -16.08
C GLY A 149 -37.09 12.97 -16.98
N PHE A 150 -37.09 11.64 -17.14
CA PHE A 150 -38.11 10.93 -17.89
C PHE A 150 -39.51 11.03 -17.23
N LEU A 151 -39.59 10.88 -15.89
CA LEU A 151 -40.84 11.00 -15.15
C LEU A 151 -41.46 12.39 -15.31
N ILE A 152 -40.64 13.44 -15.21
CA ILE A 152 -41.09 14.83 -15.37
C ILE A 152 -41.62 15.02 -16.80
N TRP A 153 -40.83 14.59 -17.80
CA TRP A 153 -41.24 14.66 -19.21
C TRP A 153 -42.57 13.92 -19.46
N TYR A 154 -42.68 12.67 -18.98
CA TYR A 154 -43.90 11.89 -19.13
C TYR A 154 -45.09 12.51 -18.37
N SER A 155 -44.87 13.07 -17.19
CA SER A 155 -45.93 13.78 -16.44
C SER A 155 -46.43 15.04 -17.17
N ILE A 156 -45.54 15.81 -17.82
CA ILE A 156 -45.93 16.98 -18.61
C ILE A 156 -46.88 16.56 -19.77
N THR A 157 -46.59 15.44 -20.45
CA THR A 157 -47.41 14.94 -21.55
C THR A 157 -48.79 14.47 -21.13
N LYS A 158 -48.99 14.11 -19.84
CA LYS A 158 -50.26 13.59 -19.31
C LYS A 158 -50.98 14.64 -18.48
N ASN A 159 -50.38 15.10 -17.38
CA ASN A 159 -50.94 16.19 -16.60
C ASN A 159 -49.85 16.85 -15.73
N TRP A 160 -49.70 18.18 -15.82
CA TRP A 160 -48.70 18.92 -15.11
C TRP A 160 -48.90 18.92 -13.56
N MET A 161 -50.13 18.67 -13.05
CA MET A 161 -50.43 18.58 -11.64
C MET A 161 -49.66 17.45 -10.91
N LEU A 162 -49.13 16.48 -11.63
CA LEU A 162 -48.34 15.37 -11.09
C LEU A 162 -46.91 15.81 -10.71
N ILE A 163 -46.37 16.85 -11.35
CA ILE A 163 -44.99 17.30 -11.16
C ILE A 163 -44.71 17.74 -9.73
N PRO A 164 -45.53 18.62 -9.08
CA PRO A 164 -45.32 19.04 -7.71
C PRO A 164 -45.29 17.86 -6.73
N VAL A 165 -46.11 16.85 -6.95
CA VAL A 165 -46.20 15.66 -6.07
C VAL A 165 -44.90 14.85 -6.13
N PHE A 166 -44.38 14.63 -7.32
CA PHE A 166 -43.11 13.91 -7.49
C PHE A 166 -41.94 14.70 -6.93
N ILE A 167 -41.87 16.01 -7.15
CA ILE A 167 -40.81 16.88 -6.62
C ILE A 167 -40.84 16.89 -5.08
N ILE A 168 -42.02 17.04 -4.47
CA ILE A 168 -42.17 17.01 -3.01
C ILE A 168 -41.71 15.65 -2.47
N GLY A 169 -42.08 14.55 -3.15
CA GLY A 169 -41.65 13.21 -2.78
C GLY A 169 -40.16 13.04 -2.77
N ILE A 170 -39.46 13.51 -3.81
CA ILE A 170 -38.00 13.46 -3.94
C ILE A 170 -37.35 14.29 -2.78
N LEU A 171 -37.86 15.49 -2.52
CA LEU A 171 -37.33 16.36 -1.49
C LEU A 171 -37.51 15.77 -0.09
N VAL A 172 -38.68 15.19 0.21
CA VAL A 172 -38.98 14.55 1.50
C VAL A 172 -38.06 13.33 1.72
N LEU A 173 -37.95 12.43 0.74
CA LEU A 173 -37.09 11.26 0.85
C LEU A 173 -35.61 11.66 0.95
N GLY A 174 -35.16 12.62 0.16
CA GLY A 174 -33.79 13.11 0.19
C GLY A 174 -33.40 13.75 1.53
N SER A 175 -34.28 14.61 2.07
CA SER A 175 -34.06 15.28 3.37
C SER A 175 -34.07 14.29 4.53
N LEU A 176 -35.01 13.35 4.55
CA LEU A 176 -35.09 12.29 5.56
C LEU A 176 -33.81 11.41 5.55
N THR A 177 -33.41 10.98 4.37
CA THR A 177 -32.18 10.20 4.17
C THR A 177 -30.95 10.96 4.63
N GLY A 178 -30.81 12.23 4.28
CA GLY A 178 -29.69 13.09 4.65
C GLY A 178 -29.55 13.28 6.17
N LEU A 179 -30.66 13.58 6.84
CA LEU A 179 -30.69 13.80 8.30
C LEU A 179 -30.33 12.55 9.10
N LEU A 180 -30.88 11.40 8.71
CA LEU A 180 -30.68 10.14 9.44
C LEU A 180 -29.33 9.51 9.15
N SER A 181 -28.81 9.61 7.92
CA SER A 181 -27.46 9.14 7.55
C SER A 181 -26.35 9.81 8.37
N LYS A 182 -26.56 11.07 8.79
CA LYS A 182 -25.61 11.81 9.63
C LYS A 182 -25.35 11.12 10.98
N LYS A 183 -26.41 10.59 11.60
CA LYS A 183 -26.33 9.86 12.89
C LYS A 183 -25.66 8.48 12.76
N ILE A 184 -25.84 7.80 11.64
CA ILE A 184 -25.21 6.50 11.36
C ILE A 184 -23.72 6.68 11.15
N LYS A 185 -23.31 7.74 10.43
CA LYS A 185 -21.92 8.07 10.13
C LYS A 185 -21.04 8.22 11.39
N THR A 186 -21.54 8.83 12.46
CA THR A 186 -20.78 9.00 13.70
C THR A 186 -20.45 7.65 14.33
N VAL A 187 -21.41 6.73 14.37
CA VAL A 187 -21.21 5.37 14.89
C VAL A 187 -20.25 4.59 14.02
N GLN A 188 -20.39 4.67 12.68
CA GLN A 188 -19.48 3.99 11.74
C GLN A 188 -18.02 4.45 11.91
N ARG A 189 -17.78 5.74 12.12
CA ARG A 189 -16.43 6.26 12.40
C ARG A 189 -15.83 5.67 13.67
N THR A 190 -16.64 5.52 14.73
CA THR A 190 -16.19 4.90 15.98
C THR A 190 -15.87 3.42 15.76
N ILE A 191 -16.71 2.68 15.03
CA ILE A 191 -16.48 1.29 14.67
C ILE A 191 -15.16 1.15 13.90
N ASN A 192 -14.94 1.95 12.87
CA ASN A 192 -13.70 1.90 12.07
C ASN A 192 -12.45 2.14 12.94
N LYS A 193 -12.53 3.13 13.88
CA LYS A 193 -11.42 3.40 14.81
C LYS A 193 -11.11 2.19 15.71
N GLU A 194 -12.14 1.57 16.31
CA GLU A 194 -11.94 0.41 17.17
C GLU A 194 -11.49 -0.83 16.37
N THR A 195 -12.00 -1.02 15.15
CA THR A 195 -11.55 -2.10 14.26
C THR A 195 -10.08 -1.96 13.86
N ASN A 196 -9.65 -0.75 13.52
CA ASN A 196 -8.24 -0.48 13.20
C ASN A 196 -7.34 -0.75 14.42
N LYS A 197 -7.79 -0.36 15.62
CA LYS A 197 -7.09 -0.64 16.86
C LYS A 197 -6.97 -2.15 17.11
N LEU A 198 -8.07 -2.89 16.95
CA LEU A 198 -8.08 -4.35 17.08
C LEU A 198 -7.14 -5.02 16.08
N SER A 199 -7.18 -4.60 14.81
CA SER A 199 -6.28 -5.12 13.77
C SER A 199 -4.81 -4.90 14.13
N GLY A 200 -4.46 -3.73 14.69
CA GLY A 200 -3.12 -3.46 15.20
C GLY A 200 -2.70 -4.43 16.31
N VAL A 201 -3.57 -4.65 17.28
CA VAL A 201 -3.31 -5.58 18.39
C VAL A 201 -3.16 -7.02 17.90
N ILE A 202 -4.04 -7.48 16.98
CA ILE A 202 -3.93 -8.83 16.39
C ILE A 202 -2.59 -8.99 15.66
N THR A 203 -2.20 -8.02 14.86
CA THR A 203 -0.92 -8.04 14.13
C THR A 203 0.26 -8.12 15.08
N GLU A 204 0.24 -7.37 16.18
CA GLU A 204 1.26 -7.41 17.23
C GLU A 204 1.33 -8.76 17.93
N SER A 205 0.18 -9.32 18.31
CA SER A 205 0.10 -10.63 18.97
C SER A 205 0.60 -11.76 18.06
N LEU A 206 0.23 -11.74 16.77
CA LEU A 206 0.69 -12.73 15.80
C LEU A 206 2.18 -12.58 15.48
N ARG A 207 2.70 -11.35 15.41
CA ARG A 207 4.13 -11.10 15.22
C ARG A 207 4.97 -11.65 16.37
N ASN A 208 4.44 -11.56 17.60
CA ASN A 208 5.10 -12.00 18.81
C ASN A 208 4.52 -13.34 19.33
N ILE A 209 3.99 -14.18 18.44
CA ILE A 209 3.28 -15.43 18.84
C ILE A 209 4.17 -16.39 19.64
N GLU A 210 5.47 -16.42 19.33
CA GLU A 210 6.45 -17.21 20.05
C GLU A 210 6.54 -16.75 21.52
N LEU A 211 6.60 -15.42 21.76
CA LEU A 211 6.60 -14.87 23.11
C LEU A 211 5.29 -15.15 23.85
N VAL A 212 4.14 -14.98 23.17
CA VAL A 212 2.81 -15.28 23.75
C VAL A 212 2.72 -16.74 24.19
N LYS A 213 3.23 -17.67 23.36
CA LYS A 213 3.22 -19.12 23.68
C LYS A 213 4.24 -19.49 24.75
N SER A 214 5.48 -18.99 24.67
CA SER A 214 6.56 -19.32 25.60
C SER A 214 6.28 -18.84 27.03
N LEU A 215 5.59 -17.69 27.17
CA LEU A 215 5.19 -17.14 28.46
C LEU A 215 3.81 -17.65 28.96
N GLY A 216 3.16 -18.54 28.21
CA GLY A 216 1.83 -19.05 28.58
C GLY A 216 0.71 -18.03 28.54
N LEU A 217 0.87 -16.93 27.79
CA LEU A 217 -0.07 -15.81 27.72
C LEU A 217 -1.23 -16.01 26.74
N THR A 218 -1.41 -17.22 26.20
CA THR A 218 -2.44 -17.51 25.18
C THR A 218 -3.85 -17.16 25.67
N PHE A 219 -4.23 -17.60 26.89
CA PHE A 219 -5.56 -17.32 27.43
C PHE A 219 -5.78 -15.84 27.80
N PRO A 220 -4.85 -15.15 28.48
CA PRO A 220 -4.95 -13.70 28.70
C PRO A 220 -5.12 -12.90 27.41
N GLU A 221 -4.36 -13.25 26.36
CA GLU A 221 -4.42 -12.55 25.08
C GLU A 221 -5.74 -12.79 24.34
N ILE A 222 -6.24 -14.04 24.33
CA ILE A 222 -7.58 -14.33 23.79
C ILE A 222 -8.66 -13.54 24.53
N ARG A 223 -8.57 -13.42 25.86
CA ARG A 223 -9.52 -12.66 26.65
C ARG A 223 -9.47 -11.17 26.29
N ARG A 224 -8.28 -10.58 26.16
CA ARG A 224 -8.07 -9.19 25.75
C ARG A 224 -8.66 -8.89 24.37
N LEU A 225 -8.40 -9.77 23.38
CA LEU A 225 -8.96 -9.67 22.04
C LEU A 225 -10.48 -9.80 22.04
N ARG A 226 -11.03 -10.72 22.85
CA ARG A 226 -12.48 -10.93 23.00
C ARG A 226 -13.18 -9.71 23.57
N GLU A 227 -12.60 -9.02 24.55
CA GLU A 227 -13.16 -7.80 25.12
C GLU A 227 -13.21 -6.67 24.08
N GLN A 228 -12.17 -6.51 23.27
CA GLN A 228 -12.17 -5.53 22.18
C GLN A 228 -13.17 -5.87 21.08
N THR A 229 -13.26 -7.15 20.70
CA THR A 229 -14.25 -7.62 19.72
C THR A 229 -15.68 -7.41 20.23
N LYS A 230 -15.94 -7.64 21.52
CA LYS A 230 -17.24 -7.38 22.13
C LYS A 230 -17.61 -5.90 22.04
N LYS A 231 -16.67 -5.00 22.28
CA LYS A 231 -16.90 -3.56 22.14
C LYS A 231 -17.31 -3.17 20.71
N ILE A 232 -16.66 -3.77 19.71
CA ILE A 232 -17.02 -3.56 18.30
C ILE A 232 -18.43 -4.10 18.03
N TYR A 233 -18.73 -5.31 18.53
CA TYR A 233 -20.06 -5.91 18.41
C TYR A 233 -21.16 -5.02 19.00
N ASP A 234 -20.96 -4.45 20.20
CA ASP A 234 -21.92 -3.57 20.83
C ASP A 234 -22.17 -2.29 20.00
N LEU A 235 -21.10 -1.72 19.42
CA LEU A 235 -21.19 -0.58 18.50
C LEU A 235 -21.92 -0.95 17.19
N GLU A 236 -21.64 -2.14 16.64
CA GLU A 236 -22.36 -2.66 15.46
C GLU A 236 -23.85 -2.85 15.77
N MET A 237 -24.22 -3.34 16.96
CA MET A 237 -25.63 -3.47 17.36
C MET A 237 -26.32 -2.11 17.49
N ILE A 238 -25.62 -1.08 17.98
CA ILE A 238 -26.14 0.30 17.99
C ILE A 238 -26.36 0.79 16.55
N LYS A 239 -25.40 0.54 15.65
CA LYS A 239 -25.53 0.89 14.23
C LYS A 239 -26.70 0.16 13.58
N VAL A 240 -26.82 -1.15 13.78
CA VAL A 240 -27.92 -1.97 13.23
C VAL A 240 -29.29 -1.41 13.67
N ARG A 241 -29.46 -1.08 14.94
CA ARG A 241 -30.71 -0.46 15.44
C ARG A 241 -31.00 0.86 14.70
N LYS A 242 -30.01 1.75 14.58
CA LYS A 242 -30.17 3.03 13.87
C LYS A 242 -30.49 2.85 12.39
N VAL A 243 -29.81 1.90 11.72
CA VAL A 243 -30.07 1.59 10.31
C VAL A 243 -31.48 1.01 10.14
N ARG A 244 -31.93 0.10 11.02
CA ARG A 244 -33.29 -0.46 10.97
C ARG A 244 -34.35 0.60 11.19
N THR A 245 -34.15 1.51 12.15
CA THR A 245 -35.07 2.66 12.35
C THR A 245 -35.12 3.55 11.11
N LEU A 246 -33.96 3.84 10.49
CA LEU A 246 -33.91 4.61 9.24
C LEU A 246 -34.66 3.89 8.13
N SER A 247 -34.39 2.60 7.90
CA SER A 247 -35.05 1.80 6.85
C SER A 247 -36.56 1.74 7.06
N PHE A 248 -37.01 1.61 8.30
CA PHE A 248 -38.43 1.64 8.63
C PHE A 248 -39.06 3.00 8.30
N LEU A 249 -38.46 4.10 8.74
CA LEU A 249 -38.97 5.44 8.45
C LEU A 249 -38.96 5.76 6.94
N GLN A 250 -37.89 5.41 6.23
CA GLN A 250 -37.81 5.58 4.78
C GLN A 250 -38.84 4.74 4.04
N GLY A 251 -38.97 3.45 4.39
CA GLY A 251 -39.98 2.56 3.80
C GLY A 251 -41.41 3.02 4.06
N SER A 252 -41.71 3.45 5.29
CA SER A 252 -43.04 3.99 5.64
C SER A 252 -43.35 5.29 4.90
N THR A 253 -42.38 6.21 4.81
CA THR A 253 -42.51 7.46 4.04
C THR A 253 -42.72 7.17 2.55
N LEU A 254 -41.95 6.22 1.97
CA LEU A 254 -42.11 5.82 0.59
C LEU A 254 -43.49 5.20 0.33
N ASN A 255 -43.96 4.34 1.22
CA ASN A 255 -45.29 3.76 1.11
C ASN A 255 -46.41 4.84 1.21
N LEU A 256 -46.29 5.77 2.14
CA LEU A 256 -47.23 6.90 2.26
C LEU A 256 -47.21 7.72 0.96
N LEU A 257 -46.05 8.03 0.43
CA LEU A 257 -45.90 8.77 -0.82
C LEU A 257 -46.51 8.01 -2.00
N ARG A 258 -46.28 6.69 -2.08
CA ARG A 258 -46.85 5.82 -3.12
C ARG A 258 -48.38 5.83 -3.05
N GLN A 259 -48.97 5.73 -1.86
CA GLN A 259 -50.41 5.79 -1.68
C GLN A 259 -50.98 7.18 -1.97
N SER A 260 -50.27 8.26 -1.65
CA SER A 260 -50.66 9.61 -2.02
C SER A 260 -50.65 9.82 -3.55
N ILE A 261 -49.61 9.31 -4.22
CA ILE A 261 -49.55 9.33 -5.68
C ILE A 261 -50.73 8.54 -6.26
N LEU A 262 -50.97 7.31 -5.77
CA LEU A 262 -52.09 6.47 -6.22
C LEU A 262 -53.43 7.19 -6.02
N PHE A 263 -53.66 7.84 -4.87
CA PHE A 263 -54.89 8.61 -4.61
C PHE A 263 -55.07 9.72 -5.65
N ILE A 264 -54.03 10.49 -5.95
CA ILE A 264 -54.09 11.56 -6.94
C ILE A 264 -54.35 11.01 -8.34
N LEU A 265 -53.69 9.91 -8.72
CA LEU A 265 -53.90 9.26 -10.01
C LEU A 265 -55.36 8.75 -10.13
N LEU A 266 -55.95 8.16 -9.08
CA LEU A 266 -57.33 7.75 -9.04
C LEU A 266 -58.29 8.96 -9.13
N TRP A 267 -57.98 10.04 -8.41
CA TRP A 267 -58.75 11.27 -8.50
C TRP A 267 -58.80 11.85 -9.93
N LEU A 268 -57.62 11.81 -10.63
CA LEU A 268 -57.54 12.23 -12.04
C LEU A 268 -58.31 11.29 -13.01
N ILE A 269 -58.40 10.00 -12.71
CA ILE A 269 -59.24 9.06 -13.46
C ILE A 269 -60.72 9.40 -13.27
N PHE A 270 -61.20 9.66 -12.04
CA PHE A 270 -62.56 10.01 -11.77
C PHE A 270 -63.01 11.30 -12.48
N HIS A 271 -62.04 12.20 -12.80
CA HIS A 271 -62.30 13.39 -13.61
C HIS A 271 -62.01 13.16 -15.10
N SER A 272 -61.86 11.91 -15.54
CA SER A 272 -61.61 11.54 -16.95
C SER A 272 -60.35 12.21 -17.57
N VAL A 273 -59.37 12.55 -16.74
CA VAL A 273 -58.11 13.16 -17.18
C VAL A 273 -57.07 12.10 -17.58
N LEU A 274 -57.12 10.93 -16.91
CA LEU A 274 -56.20 9.82 -17.15
C LEU A 274 -56.98 8.54 -17.44
N THR A 275 -56.35 7.64 -18.22
CA THR A 275 -56.84 6.27 -18.46
C THR A 275 -56.34 5.32 -17.35
N THR A 276 -56.95 4.12 -17.29
CA THR A 276 -56.53 3.07 -16.34
C THR A 276 -55.13 2.59 -16.62
N GLY A 277 -54.75 2.44 -17.91
CA GLY A 277 -53.40 2.05 -18.28
C GLY A 277 -52.35 3.10 -17.98
N GLU A 278 -52.70 4.39 -18.11
CA GLU A 278 -51.82 5.50 -17.72
C GLU A 278 -51.58 5.55 -16.20
N LEU A 279 -52.59 5.27 -15.37
CA LEU A 279 -52.43 5.11 -13.94
C LEU A 279 -51.41 4.02 -13.61
N ILE A 280 -51.57 2.85 -14.21
CA ILE A 280 -50.70 1.71 -13.95
C ILE A 280 -49.28 2.02 -14.41
N SER A 281 -49.11 2.59 -15.60
CA SER A 281 -47.80 3.02 -16.10
C SER A 281 -47.11 3.99 -15.13
N MET A 282 -47.80 5.03 -14.69
CA MET A 282 -47.23 6.03 -13.75
C MET A 282 -46.89 5.45 -12.39
N GLN A 283 -47.70 4.53 -11.88
CA GLN A 283 -47.47 3.84 -10.62
C GLN A 283 -46.18 2.98 -10.67
N PHE A 284 -45.99 2.22 -11.78
CA PHE A 284 -44.77 1.44 -11.95
C PHE A 284 -43.54 2.31 -12.18
N ILE A 285 -43.63 3.35 -13.01
CA ILE A 285 -42.53 4.31 -13.26
C ILE A 285 -42.10 4.97 -11.95
N SER A 286 -43.07 5.46 -11.14
CA SER A 286 -42.75 6.10 -9.85
C SER A 286 -42.06 5.12 -8.91
N THR A 287 -42.49 3.87 -8.84
CA THR A 287 -41.87 2.83 -8.01
C THR A 287 -40.42 2.56 -8.41
N THR A 288 -40.17 2.45 -9.70
CA THR A 288 -38.85 2.20 -10.28
C THR A 288 -37.86 3.33 -9.98
N ILE A 289 -38.35 4.58 -9.91
CA ILE A 289 -37.50 5.76 -9.67
C ILE A 289 -37.27 6.00 -8.18
N PHE A 290 -38.31 5.87 -7.35
CA PHE A 290 -38.20 6.15 -5.92
C PHE A 290 -37.47 5.06 -5.13
N GLY A 291 -37.47 3.79 -5.60
CA GLY A 291 -36.78 2.68 -4.94
C GLY A 291 -35.29 2.96 -4.71
N PRO A 292 -34.51 3.22 -5.75
CA PRO A 292 -33.06 3.49 -5.63
C PRO A 292 -32.70 4.73 -4.83
N LEU A 293 -33.59 5.72 -4.71
CA LEU A 293 -33.33 6.94 -3.92
C LEU A 293 -33.10 6.65 -2.42
N GLN A 294 -33.54 5.50 -1.92
CA GLN A 294 -33.24 5.07 -0.55
C GLN A 294 -31.74 4.84 -0.33
N ASP A 295 -31.00 4.49 -1.37
CA ASP A 295 -29.56 4.19 -1.30
C ASP A 295 -28.66 5.43 -1.39
N VAL A 296 -29.20 6.62 -1.66
CA VAL A 296 -28.45 7.88 -1.76
C VAL A 296 -27.65 8.16 -0.48
N GLY A 297 -28.17 7.79 0.69
CA GLY A 297 -27.45 7.91 1.96
C GLY A 297 -26.14 7.11 1.99
N ASN A 298 -26.13 5.91 1.43
CA ASN A 298 -24.95 5.07 1.34
C ASN A 298 -23.91 5.68 0.38
N ILE A 299 -24.36 6.31 -0.69
CA ILE A 299 -23.46 6.96 -1.68
C ILE A 299 -22.77 8.19 -1.06
N ILE A 300 -23.45 8.95 -0.22
CA ILE A 300 -22.83 10.05 0.52
C ILE A 300 -21.72 9.54 1.45
N LEU A 301 -21.91 8.38 2.08
CA LEU A 301 -20.85 7.74 2.88
C LEU A 301 -19.67 7.33 2.02
N GLN A 302 -19.93 6.64 0.89
CA GLN A 302 -18.89 6.24 -0.07
C GLN A 302 -18.13 7.45 -0.64
N TYR A 303 -18.82 8.56 -0.91
CA TYR A 303 -18.16 9.81 -1.33
C TYR A 303 -17.18 10.32 -0.27
N ARG A 304 -17.51 10.23 1.01
CA ARG A 304 -16.61 10.64 2.08
C ARG A 304 -15.45 9.67 2.29
N GLU A 305 -15.67 8.37 2.06
CA GLU A 305 -14.63 7.35 2.12
C GLU A 305 -13.60 7.57 1.00
N ILE A 306 -14.06 7.77 -0.24
CA ILE A 306 -13.16 8.07 -1.35
C ILE A 306 -12.43 9.41 -1.16
N GLU A 307 -13.10 10.44 -0.63
CA GLU A 307 -12.47 11.73 -0.33
C GLU A 307 -11.29 11.56 0.64
N ALA A 308 -11.48 10.78 1.71
CA ALA A 308 -10.44 10.50 2.69
C ALA A 308 -9.30 9.65 2.09
N SER A 309 -9.63 8.63 1.29
CA SER A 309 -8.66 7.75 0.64
C SER A 309 -7.82 8.51 -0.39
N ILE A 310 -8.42 9.36 -1.21
CA ILE A 310 -7.72 10.23 -2.16
C ILE A 310 -6.82 11.23 -1.43
N HIS A 311 -7.24 11.76 -0.29
CA HIS A 311 -6.39 12.65 0.50
C HIS A 311 -5.14 11.93 1.03
N SER A 312 -5.30 10.69 1.49
CA SER A 312 -4.15 9.87 1.92
C SER A 312 -3.21 9.53 0.76
N PHE A 313 -3.75 9.26 -0.42
CA PHE A 313 -2.97 9.04 -1.65
C PHE A 313 -2.23 10.33 -2.09
N ASP A 314 -2.89 11.48 -2.04
CA ASP A 314 -2.27 12.77 -2.35
C ASP A 314 -1.09 13.07 -1.41
N ALA A 315 -1.28 12.84 -0.12
CA ALA A 315 -0.20 12.98 0.86
C ALA A 315 0.99 12.05 0.56
N LEU A 316 0.74 10.82 0.09
CA LEU A 316 1.79 9.91 -0.37
C LEU A 316 2.52 10.45 -1.61
N MET A 317 1.77 10.99 -2.58
CA MET A 317 2.33 11.54 -3.83
C MET A 317 3.13 12.81 -3.63
N GLN A 318 2.87 13.56 -2.56
CA GLN A 318 3.59 14.78 -2.20
C GLN A 318 4.85 14.54 -1.36
N LYS A 319 5.07 13.30 -0.87
CA LYS A 319 6.31 12.99 -0.14
C LYS A 319 7.53 13.21 -1.00
N PRO A 320 8.64 13.74 -0.41
CA PRO A 320 9.85 14.04 -1.17
C PRO A 320 10.49 12.76 -1.73
N ILE A 321 10.77 12.79 -3.02
CA ILE A 321 11.50 11.73 -3.71
C ILE A 321 13.01 11.91 -3.53
N GLU A 322 13.78 10.85 -3.76
CA GLU A 322 15.23 10.94 -3.79
C GLU A 322 15.66 11.96 -4.85
N ARG A 323 16.33 13.03 -4.41
CA ARG A 323 16.80 14.09 -5.31
C ARG A 323 17.80 13.53 -6.31
N ARG A 324 17.61 13.86 -7.57
CA ARG A 324 18.56 13.57 -8.65
C ARG A 324 19.11 14.89 -9.15
N PRO A 325 20.42 15.02 -9.34
CA PRO A 325 20.97 16.23 -9.97
C PRO A 325 20.41 16.37 -11.40
N GLU A 326 20.25 17.61 -11.85
CA GLU A 326 19.74 17.91 -13.20
C GLU A 326 20.76 17.46 -14.27
N ASN A 327 22.05 17.74 -14.02
CA ASN A 327 23.17 17.31 -14.87
C ASN A 327 24.10 16.39 -14.07
N PRO A 328 23.73 15.10 -13.91
CA PRO A 328 24.52 14.20 -13.07
C PRO A 328 25.87 13.88 -13.71
N ILE A 329 26.93 14.00 -12.92
CA ILE A 329 28.26 13.57 -13.29
C ILE A 329 28.30 12.04 -13.28
N GLU A 330 28.79 11.43 -14.35
CA GLU A 330 29.07 10.00 -14.38
C GLU A 330 30.50 9.77 -13.88
N ILE A 331 30.59 9.18 -12.70
CA ILE A 331 31.88 8.73 -12.17
C ILE A 331 32.32 7.45 -12.90
N GLY A 332 33.59 7.38 -13.27
CA GLY A 332 34.24 6.13 -13.73
C GLY A 332 34.35 5.09 -12.61
N ASP A 333 35.34 4.22 -12.69
CA ASP A 333 35.63 3.27 -11.60
C ASP A 333 35.97 4.02 -10.32
N LEU A 334 35.33 3.64 -9.22
CA LEU A 334 35.58 4.27 -7.91
C LEU A 334 36.94 3.86 -7.38
N ASN A 335 37.84 4.84 -7.21
CA ASN A 335 39.19 4.66 -6.71
C ASN A 335 39.48 5.40 -5.41
N HIS A 336 38.67 6.43 -5.10
CA HIS A 336 38.88 7.28 -3.96
C HIS A 336 37.55 7.70 -3.33
N LEU A 337 37.46 7.61 -2.01
CA LEU A 337 36.34 8.06 -1.19
C LEU A 337 36.85 9.00 -0.10
N LYS A 338 36.23 10.16 0.07
CA LYS A 338 36.61 11.15 1.07
C LYS A 338 35.38 11.73 1.77
N PHE A 339 35.44 11.81 3.07
CA PHE A 339 34.48 12.52 3.93
C PHE A 339 35.18 13.75 4.49
N GLU A 340 34.53 14.91 4.41
CA GLU A 340 35.03 16.18 4.95
C GLU A 340 33.99 16.79 5.88
N ASP A 341 34.29 16.80 7.15
CA ASP A 341 33.52 17.44 8.25
C ASP A 341 32.01 17.11 8.20
N VAL A 342 31.70 15.84 7.94
CA VAL A 342 30.34 15.36 7.70
C VAL A 342 29.55 15.34 8.98
N VAL A 343 28.39 16.04 8.96
CA VAL A 343 27.41 16.07 10.05
C VAL A 343 26.07 15.52 9.57
N PHE A 344 25.44 14.71 10.40
CA PHE A 344 24.12 14.16 10.13
C PHE A 344 23.30 13.98 11.41
N HIS A 345 22.00 14.33 11.35
CA HIS A 345 21.04 14.01 12.39
C HIS A 345 19.73 13.45 11.76
N HIS A 346 19.05 12.58 12.48
CA HIS A 346 17.73 12.11 12.09
C HIS A 346 16.69 13.23 12.32
N LYS A 347 15.66 13.32 11.49
CA LYS A 347 14.61 14.35 11.61
C LYS A 347 13.94 14.41 12.99
N SER A 348 13.79 13.25 13.63
CA SER A 348 13.17 13.10 14.95
C SER A 348 14.14 13.24 16.12
N ALA A 349 15.46 13.36 15.87
CA ALA A 349 16.48 13.38 16.90
C ALA A 349 16.94 14.81 17.22
N SER A 350 17.21 15.07 18.51
CA SER A 350 17.76 16.33 19.01
C SER A 350 19.29 16.39 18.94
N HIS A 351 19.96 15.27 18.65
CA HIS A 351 21.41 15.16 18.65
C HIS A 351 21.93 14.68 17.31
N ASN A 352 23.16 15.07 16.96
CA ASN A 352 23.85 14.59 15.78
C ASN A 352 24.19 13.10 15.95
N ALA A 353 23.81 12.29 14.96
CA ALA A 353 24.21 10.89 14.89
C ALA A 353 25.63 10.74 14.32
N ILE A 354 26.05 11.70 13.49
CA ILE A 354 27.39 11.91 12.97
C ILE A 354 27.73 13.40 13.17
N ASP A 355 28.89 13.69 13.72
CA ASP A 355 29.26 15.04 14.14
C ASP A 355 30.73 15.37 13.77
N GLY A 356 30.93 15.87 12.54
CA GLY A 356 32.22 16.30 12.05
C GLY A 356 33.17 15.15 11.69
N ILE A 357 32.66 14.08 11.03
CA ILE A 357 33.52 12.96 10.61
C ILE A 357 34.28 13.31 9.34
N SER A 358 35.61 13.13 9.39
CA SER A 358 36.53 13.29 8.27
C SER A 358 37.45 12.07 8.13
N PHE A 359 37.50 11.47 6.93
CA PHE A 359 38.45 10.41 6.57
C PHE A 359 38.58 10.32 5.06
N ALA A 360 39.63 9.63 4.60
CA ALA A 360 39.80 9.29 3.19
C ALA A 360 40.31 7.87 3.06
N VAL A 361 39.95 7.20 1.95
CA VAL A 361 40.35 5.82 1.63
C VAL A 361 40.50 5.64 0.13
N ARG A 362 41.49 4.86 -0.31
CA ARG A 362 41.78 4.57 -1.72
C ARG A 362 41.64 3.09 -2.03
N THR A 363 41.54 2.78 -3.31
CA THR A 363 41.56 1.39 -3.80
C THR A 363 42.74 0.62 -3.21
N GLY A 364 42.50 -0.61 -2.77
CA GLY A 364 43.49 -1.47 -2.12
C GLY A 364 43.63 -1.26 -0.62
N GLU A 365 42.96 -0.27 -0.04
CA GLU A 365 42.99 -0.03 1.40
C GLU A 365 41.77 -0.64 2.08
N THR A 366 41.99 -1.16 3.28
CA THR A 366 40.94 -1.67 4.16
C THR A 366 40.89 -0.79 5.41
N ILE A 367 39.78 -0.12 5.63
CA ILE A 367 39.53 0.67 6.85
C ILE A 367 38.42 0.04 7.69
N ALA A 368 38.49 0.28 9.00
CA ALA A 368 37.49 -0.24 9.91
C ALA A 368 36.92 0.86 10.82
N PHE A 369 35.62 0.78 11.09
CA PHE A 369 34.94 1.62 12.06
C PHE A 369 34.43 0.79 13.22
N VAL A 370 34.80 1.18 14.43
CA VAL A 370 34.42 0.52 15.69
C VAL A 370 33.90 1.53 16.69
N GLY A 371 33.20 1.06 17.70
CA GLY A 371 32.69 1.91 18.77
C GLY A 371 31.50 1.27 19.49
N PRO A 372 31.09 1.81 20.63
CA PRO A 372 29.97 1.30 21.39
C PRO A 372 28.65 1.36 20.60
N SER A 373 27.62 0.69 21.11
CA SER A 373 26.28 0.79 20.52
C SER A 373 25.79 2.23 20.56
N GLY A 374 25.19 2.71 19.46
CA GLY A 374 24.77 4.11 19.33
C GLY A 374 25.86 5.10 18.96
N ALA A 375 27.10 4.68 18.68
CA ALA A 375 28.20 5.57 18.26
C ALA A 375 28.03 6.21 16.88
N GLY A 376 27.03 5.80 16.08
CA GLY A 376 26.76 6.33 14.74
C GLY A 376 27.18 5.42 13.59
N LYS A 377 27.69 4.20 13.86
CA LYS A 377 28.22 3.28 12.84
C LYS A 377 27.25 2.96 11.71
N SER A 378 26.02 2.54 12.02
CA SER A 378 25.00 2.22 11.00
C SER A 378 24.52 3.46 10.23
N THR A 379 24.56 4.64 10.86
CA THR A 379 24.29 5.91 10.19
C THR A 379 25.39 6.24 9.19
N LEU A 380 26.66 6.01 9.55
CA LEU A 380 27.80 6.18 8.65
C LEU A 380 27.68 5.29 7.41
N VAL A 381 27.28 4.02 7.58
CA VAL A 381 27.02 3.11 6.43
C VAL A 381 25.96 3.69 5.50
N LYS A 382 24.85 4.16 6.05
CA LYS A 382 23.76 4.72 5.23
C LYS A 382 24.20 5.98 4.48
N LEU A 383 25.12 6.77 5.03
CA LEU A 383 25.77 7.87 4.32
C LEU A 383 26.71 7.37 3.22
N LEU A 384 27.53 6.34 3.49
CA LEU A 384 28.44 5.72 2.53
C LEU A 384 27.73 5.20 1.28
N VAL A 385 26.61 4.50 1.46
CA VAL A 385 25.82 3.96 0.32
C VAL A 385 24.86 4.99 -0.28
N GLY A 386 24.88 6.23 0.21
CA GLY A 386 24.05 7.33 -0.26
C GLY A 386 22.56 7.16 0.01
N LEU A 387 22.18 6.42 1.05
CA LEU A 387 20.79 6.33 1.55
C LEU A 387 20.43 7.57 2.37
N TYR A 388 21.42 8.13 3.08
CA TYR A 388 21.33 9.41 3.76
C TYR A 388 22.20 10.46 3.07
N ARG A 389 21.86 11.72 3.29
CA ARG A 389 22.64 12.87 2.83
C ARG A 389 23.13 13.65 4.05
N PRO A 390 24.36 14.15 4.04
CA PRO A 390 24.85 14.97 5.12
C PRO A 390 24.01 16.25 5.25
N VAL A 391 23.89 16.74 6.48
CA VAL A 391 23.26 18.04 6.79
C VAL A 391 24.28 19.16 6.56
N SER A 392 25.55 18.91 6.90
CA SER A 392 26.69 19.78 6.59
C SER A 392 27.93 18.92 6.33
N GLY A 393 28.99 19.54 5.80
CA GLY A 393 30.16 18.84 5.30
C GLY A 393 29.92 18.25 3.92
N ALA A 394 30.90 17.48 3.42
CA ALA A 394 30.88 16.96 2.06
C ALA A 394 31.37 15.51 1.99
N ILE A 395 30.80 14.75 1.05
CA ILE A 395 31.22 13.38 0.71
C ILE A 395 31.64 13.40 -0.76
N TYR A 396 32.86 12.95 -1.05
CA TYR A 396 33.41 12.91 -2.40
C TYR A 396 33.68 11.47 -2.81
N PHE A 397 33.35 11.16 -4.07
CA PHE A 397 33.68 9.93 -4.77
C PHE A 397 34.53 10.27 -6.00
N ASN A 398 35.80 9.87 -6.04
CA ASN A 398 36.77 10.29 -7.06
C ASN A 398 36.86 11.83 -7.20
N ASP A 399 36.90 12.54 -6.05
CA ASP A 399 36.93 14.01 -5.98
C ASP A 399 35.66 14.73 -6.45
N GLU A 400 34.64 13.98 -6.91
CA GLU A 400 33.33 14.52 -7.29
C GLU A 400 32.38 14.54 -6.09
N LEU A 401 31.65 15.64 -5.94
CA LEU A 401 30.72 15.83 -4.83
C LEU A 401 29.54 14.85 -4.93
N SER A 402 29.22 14.19 -3.85
CA SER A 402 28.16 13.18 -3.79
C SER A 402 26.78 13.69 -4.23
N THR A 403 26.51 14.99 -4.14
CA THR A 403 25.25 15.61 -4.58
C THR A 403 25.12 15.71 -6.11
N ASP A 404 26.23 15.67 -6.83
CA ASP A 404 26.31 15.95 -8.26
C ASP A 404 26.45 14.69 -9.11
N ILE A 405 26.66 13.55 -8.46
CA ILE A 405 26.83 12.25 -9.12
C ILE A 405 25.51 11.49 -9.32
N ARG A 406 25.52 10.58 -10.28
CA ARG A 406 24.42 9.62 -10.50
C ARG A 406 24.51 8.44 -9.52
N TYR A 407 23.80 8.51 -8.39
CA TYR A 407 23.85 7.49 -7.34
C TYR A 407 23.58 6.05 -7.82
N ASN A 408 22.71 5.85 -8.81
CA ASN A 408 22.42 4.50 -9.31
C ASN A 408 23.67 3.85 -9.93
N ARG A 409 24.54 4.65 -10.60
CA ARG A 409 25.81 4.16 -11.14
C ARG A 409 26.82 3.87 -10.03
N LEU A 410 26.90 4.76 -9.03
CA LEU A 410 27.74 4.52 -7.85
C LEU A 410 27.32 3.25 -7.12
N ARG A 411 26.02 3.06 -6.84
CA ARG A 411 25.51 1.86 -6.14
C ARG A 411 25.76 0.54 -6.91
N GLN A 412 25.92 0.59 -8.23
CA GLN A 412 26.33 -0.57 -9.01
C GLN A 412 27.78 -1.01 -8.73
N GLN A 413 28.61 -0.08 -8.26
CA GLN A 413 30.00 -0.34 -7.88
C GLN A 413 30.18 -0.64 -6.38
N ILE A 414 29.09 -0.63 -5.59
CA ILE A 414 29.12 -0.92 -4.16
C ILE A 414 28.59 -2.34 -3.91
N GLY A 415 29.40 -3.15 -3.27
CA GLY A 415 28.99 -4.39 -2.62
C GLY A 415 28.66 -4.11 -1.15
N PHE A 416 27.43 -4.36 -0.75
CA PHE A 416 26.99 -4.09 0.61
C PHE A 416 26.46 -5.36 1.28
N VAL A 417 27.12 -5.77 2.35
CA VAL A 417 26.75 -6.91 3.19
C VAL A 417 26.19 -6.38 4.50
N THR A 418 24.88 -6.51 4.69
CA THR A 418 24.15 -5.97 5.84
C THR A 418 24.21 -6.91 7.06
N GLN A 419 24.01 -6.37 8.24
CA GLN A 419 23.92 -7.09 9.49
C GLN A 419 22.81 -8.16 9.44
N ASP A 420 21.58 -7.74 9.08
CA ASP A 420 20.45 -8.64 8.87
C ASP A 420 20.35 -9.01 7.40
N THR A 421 20.79 -10.21 7.07
CA THR A 421 20.73 -10.70 5.70
C THR A 421 19.30 -11.03 5.27
N GLN A 422 18.75 -10.22 4.38
CA GLN A 422 17.46 -10.47 3.76
C GLN A 422 17.62 -11.29 2.48
N LEU A 423 16.88 -12.40 2.40
CA LEU A 423 16.77 -13.21 1.19
C LEU A 423 15.37 -13.05 0.60
N PHE A 424 15.31 -13.02 -0.73
CA PHE A 424 14.04 -13.05 -1.43
C PHE A 424 13.53 -14.49 -1.51
N ALA A 425 12.20 -14.67 -1.42
CA ALA A 425 11.59 -15.96 -1.69
C ALA A 425 11.92 -16.39 -3.14
N GLY A 426 12.45 -17.60 -3.30
CA GLY A 426 12.88 -18.11 -4.60
C GLY A 426 14.14 -18.98 -4.48
N SER A 427 14.72 -19.34 -5.61
CA SER A 427 15.93 -20.18 -5.69
C SER A 427 17.20 -19.42 -5.32
N ILE A 428 18.30 -20.14 -5.09
CA ILE A 428 19.65 -19.57 -4.95
C ILE A 428 19.98 -18.73 -6.18
N LYS A 429 19.68 -19.25 -7.38
CA LYS A 429 19.90 -18.56 -8.66
C LYS A 429 19.14 -17.24 -8.74
N GLU A 430 17.85 -17.24 -8.43
CA GLU A 430 17.04 -16.02 -8.45
C GLU A 430 17.54 -14.98 -7.47
N ASN A 431 17.97 -15.39 -6.28
CA ASN A 431 18.56 -14.49 -5.29
C ASN A 431 19.85 -13.84 -5.75
N LEU A 432 20.65 -14.50 -6.58
CA LEU A 432 21.87 -13.95 -7.18
C LEU A 432 21.57 -13.09 -8.41
N LEU A 433 20.71 -13.57 -9.32
CA LEU A 433 20.29 -12.83 -10.52
C LEU A 433 19.55 -11.53 -10.19
N PHE A 434 18.95 -11.41 -9.01
CA PHE A 434 18.36 -10.15 -8.55
C PHE A 434 19.37 -8.98 -8.55
N VAL A 435 20.63 -9.29 -8.29
CA VAL A 435 21.72 -8.30 -8.23
C VAL A 435 22.38 -8.09 -9.60
N LYS A 436 22.55 -9.15 -10.39
CA LYS A 436 23.12 -9.13 -11.74
C LYS A 436 22.29 -10.05 -12.64
N PRO A 437 21.23 -9.51 -13.31
CA PRO A 437 20.30 -10.31 -14.12
C PRO A 437 20.95 -11.09 -15.28
N ASP A 438 22.05 -10.56 -15.80
CA ASP A 438 22.76 -11.11 -16.98
C ASP A 438 23.91 -12.06 -16.60
N ALA A 439 24.05 -12.43 -15.32
CA ALA A 439 25.13 -13.29 -14.86
C ALA A 439 24.96 -14.72 -15.38
N THR A 440 26.06 -15.28 -15.87
CA THR A 440 26.14 -16.70 -16.29
C THR A 440 26.19 -17.62 -15.06
N ASP A 441 25.82 -18.89 -15.24
CA ASP A 441 25.89 -19.87 -14.14
C ASP A 441 27.35 -20.05 -13.63
N GLU A 442 28.34 -19.85 -14.49
CA GLU A 442 29.77 -19.86 -14.12
C GLU A 442 30.13 -18.71 -13.20
N GLU A 443 29.67 -17.47 -13.52
CA GLU A 443 29.84 -16.29 -12.65
C GLU A 443 29.15 -16.47 -11.30
N LEU A 444 27.96 -17.08 -11.31
CA LEU A 444 27.22 -17.37 -10.06
C LEU A 444 27.99 -18.36 -9.18
N LEU A 445 28.53 -19.42 -9.76
CA LEU A 445 29.32 -20.43 -9.05
C LEU A 445 30.66 -19.85 -8.56
N ASP A 446 31.33 -19.01 -9.33
CA ASP A 446 32.56 -18.32 -8.91
C ASP A 446 32.31 -17.42 -7.69
N ALA A 447 31.25 -16.60 -7.74
CA ALA A 447 30.87 -15.76 -6.61
C ALA A 447 30.51 -16.56 -5.34
N LEU A 448 29.79 -17.69 -5.50
CA LEU A 448 29.50 -18.62 -4.41
C LEU A 448 30.76 -19.27 -3.84
N ASN A 449 31.70 -19.64 -4.67
CA ASN A 449 32.99 -20.23 -4.25
C ASN A 449 33.81 -19.20 -3.47
N LYS A 450 33.93 -17.96 -3.97
CA LYS A 450 34.62 -16.85 -3.29
C LYS A 450 34.01 -16.55 -1.92
N ALA A 451 32.69 -16.73 -1.80
CA ALA A 451 31.97 -16.58 -0.52
C ALA A 451 32.02 -17.84 0.37
N SER A 452 32.80 -18.87 0.01
CA SER A 452 32.96 -20.10 0.79
C SER A 452 31.65 -20.86 1.05
N THR A 453 30.76 -20.97 0.06
CA THR A 453 29.44 -21.61 0.18
C THR A 453 29.44 -23.11 -0.13
N ALA A 454 30.59 -23.74 -0.30
CA ALA A 454 30.72 -25.13 -0.77
C ALA A 454 29.87 -26.14 0.06
N GLN A 455 29.81 -26.00 1.39
CA GLN A 455 29.00 -26.88 2.25
C GLN A 455 27.50 -26.68 2.00
N MET A 456 27.04 -25.43 1.83
CA MET A 456 25.67 -25.11 1.50
C MET A 456 25.30 -25.73 0.13
N MET A 457 26.15 -25.57 -0.86
CA MET A 457 25.95 -26.13 -2.21
C MET A 457 25.92 -27.68 -2.23
N LYS A 458 26.69 -28.34 -1.38
CA LYS A 458 26.63 -29.81 -1.22
C LYS A 458 25.31 -30.31 -0.65
N ARG A 459 24.65 -29.51 0.20
CA ARG A 459 23.33 -29.83 0.79
C ARG A 459 22.18 -29.49 -0.15
N SER A 460 22.43 -28.68 -1.17
CA SER A 460 21.38 -28.26 -2.09
C SER A 460 21.08 -29.40 -3.09
N SER A 461 19.87 -29.96 -3.01
CA SER A 461 19.42 -31.09 -3.84
C SER A 461 19.32 -30.76 -5.33
N HIS A 462 19.12 -29.49 -5.68
CA HIS A 462 18.93 -28.99 -7.04
C HIS A 462 19.97 -27.92 -7.43
N GLY A 463 21.14 -27.89 -6.75
CA GLY A 463 22.19 -26.91 -7.02
C GLY A 463 21.67 -25.46 -6.95
N LEU A 464 21.95 -24.64 -7.98
CA LEU A 464 21.51 -23.25 -8.07
C LEU A 464 19.97 -23.08 -8.06
N ASN A 465 19.21 -24.08 -8.48
CA ASN A 465 17.75 -24.04 -8.54
C ASN A 465 17.07 -24.45 -7.22
N THR A 466 17.85 -24.70 -6.17
CA THR A 466 17.30 -25.02 -4.83
C THR A 466 16.51 -23.83 -4.28
N ILE A 467 15.24 -24.06 -3.96
CA ILE A 467 14.34 -23.03 -3.39
C ILE A 467 14.72 -22.78 -1.93
N LEU A 468 14.75 -21.50 -1.53
CA LEU A 468 15.06 -21.01 -0.20
C LEU A 468 13.81 -20.48 0.51
N GLY A 469 13.72 -20.64 1.84
CA GLY A 469 12.67 -20.04 2.68
C GLY A 469 11.50 -20.96 3.00
N GLU A 470 10.28 -20.41 3.07
CA GLU A 470 9.08 -21.19 3.39
C GLU A 470 8.82 -22.24 2.30
N GLY A 471 8.78 -23.52 2.71
CA GLY A 471 8.61 -24.66 1.79
C GLY A 471 9.87 -25.12 1.08
N GLY A 472 11.04 -24.50 1.33
CA GLY A 472 12.34 -24.86 0.73
C GLY A 472 13.43 -25.12 1.77
N MET A 473 14.68 -25.06 1.31
CA MET A 473 15.85 -25.25 2.15
C MET A 473 15.97 -24.12 3.18
N LYS A 474 16.02 -24.46 4.46
CA LYS A 474 16.30 -23.49 5.54
C LYS A 474 17.81 -23.29 5.63
N LEU A 475 18.24 -22.02 5.53
CA LEU A 475 19.63 -21.64 5.71
C LEU A 475 19.92 -21.23 7.16
N SER A 476 21.09 -21.62 7.66
CA SER A 476 21.63 -21.08 8.91
C SER A 476 21.99 -19.59 8.76
N GLY A 477 22.21 -18.88 9.86
CA GLY A 477 22.67 -17.49 9.84
C GLY A 477 23.93 -17.29 9.01
N GLY A 478 24.92 -18.16 9.21
CA GLY A 478 26.18 -18.13 8.44
C GLY A 478 26.02 -18.41 6.96
N GLU A 479 25.13 -19.32 6.56
CA GLU A 479 24.85 -19.61 5.15
C GLU A 479 24.14 -18.42 4.47
N LYS A 480 23.19 -17.78 5.16
CA LYS A 480 22.57 -16.54 4.67
C LYS A 480 23.64 -15.45 4.46
N GLN A 481 24.54 -15.30 5.42
CA GLN A 481 25.61 -14.30 5.34
C GLN A 481 26.56 -14.58 4.17
N ARG A 482 26.99 -15.84 3.96
CA ARG A 482 27.81 -16.23 2.82
C ARG A 482 27.11 -15.96 1.49
N LEU A 483 25.81 -16.22 1.40
CA LEU A 483 25.03 -15.90 0.20
C LEU A 483 24.93 -14.38 -0.03
N SER A 484 24.85 -13.57 1.05
CA SER A 484 24.92 -12.10 0.95
C SER A 484 26.29 -11.62 0.45
N ILE A 485 27.38 -12.24 0.92
CA ILE A 485 28.74 -11.98 0.43
C ILE A 485 28.83 -12.32 -1.05
N ALA A 486 28.32 -13.50 -1.49
CA ALA A 486 28.30 -13.88 -2.90
C ALA A 486 27.54 -12.85 -3.76
N ARG A 487 26.38 -12.37 -3.28
CA ARG A 487 25.64 -11.28 -3.95
C ARG A 487 26.46 -10.00 -4.09
N ALA A 488 27.17 -9.61 -3.04
CA ALA A 488 28.00 -8.42 -3.05
C ALA A 488 29.17 -8.53 -4.04
N LEU A 489 29.81 -9.70 -4.12
CA LEU A 489 30.95 -9.96 -5.00
C LEU A 489 30.57 -10.11 -6.48
N LEU A 490 29.38 -10.60 -6.78
CA LEU A 490 28.92 -10.90 -8.14
C LEU A 490 28.96 -9.69 -9.10
N ARG A 491 28.89 -8.47 -8.56
CA ARG A 491 29.01 -7.21 -9.33
C ARG A 491 30.42 -6.73 -9.53
N HIS A 492 31.44 -7.42 -9.03
CA HIS A 492 32.83 -6.96 -9.01
C HIS A 492 32.94 -5.52 -8.44
N PRO A 493 32.53 -5.31 -7.17
CA PRO A 493 32.40 -3.98 -6.60
C PRO A 493 33.76 -3.30 -6.46
N ARG A 494 33.80 -1.98 -6.66
CA ARG A 494 34.96 -1.13 -6.34
C ARG A 494 34.99 -0.67 -4.87
N LEU A 495 33.83 -0.69 -4.21
CA LEU A 495 33.70 -0.43 -2.78
C LEU A 495 32.91 -1.60 -2.15
N LEU A 496 33.52 -2.25 -1.18
CA LEU A 496 32.91 -3.35 -0.44
C LEU A 496 32.73 -2.94 1.03
N ILE A 497 31.49 -3.01 1.50
CA ILE A 497 31.12 -2.61 2.85
C ILE A 497 30.55 -3.82 3.59
N PHE A 498 31.10 -4.16 4.74
CA PHE A 498 30.63 -5.17 5.66
C PHE A 498 30.07 -4.49 6.92
N ASP A 499 28.76 -4.56 7.12
CA ASP A 499 28.10 -4.00 8.30
C ASP A 499 27.77 -5.14 9.28
N GLU A 500 28.60 -5.26 10.34
CA GLU A 500 28.45 -6.25 11.41
C GLU A 500 28.23 -7.69 10.91
N ALA A 501 28.92 -8.07 9.84
CA ALA A 501 28.68 -9.31 9.11
C ALA A 501 28.85 -10.62 9.94
N THR A 502 29.26 -10.54 11.19
CA THR A 502 29.51 -11.71 12.06
C THR A 502 28.76 -11.67 13.39
N SER A 503 27.96 -10.63 13.67
CA SER A 503 27.41 -10.37 15.01
C SER A 503 26.44 -11.44 15.52
N ALA A 504 25.73 -12.14 14.66
CA ALA A 504 24.69 -13.12 14.97
C ALA A 504 25.15 -14.59 14.83
N LEU A 505 26.48 -14.84 14.75
CA LEU A 505 27.03 -16.15 14.43
C LEU A 505 27.71 -16.81 15.62
N ASP A 506 27.76 -18.12 15.63
CA ASP A 506 28.60 -18.91 16.53
C ASP A 506 30.09 -18.71 16.20
N SER A 507 30.95 -18.93 17.17
CA SER A 507 32.39 -18.60 17.06
C SER A 507 33.12 -19.31 15.91
N ILE A 508 32.72 -20.55 15.57
CA ILE A 508 33.35 -21.31 14.46
C ILE A 508 32.95 -20.71 13.12
N THR A 509 31.68 -20.46 12.91
CA THR A 509 31.16 -19.83 11.68
C THR A 509 31.67 -18.41 11.50
N GLU A 510 31.83 -17.67 12.62
CA GLU A 510 32.43 -16.34 12.62
C GLU A 510 33.88 -16.34 12.13
N GLU A 511 34.71 -17.26 12.65
CA GLU A 511 36.11 -17.34 12.23
C GLU A 511 36.24 -17.64 10.74
N ASP A 512 35.41 -18.55 10.22
CA ASP A 512 35.38 -18.89 8.81
C ASP A 512 34.96 -17.71 7.93
N ILE A 513 33.94 -16.94 8.33
CA ILE A 513 33.51 -15.73 7.60
C ILE A 513 34.59 -14.66 7.68
N SER A 514 35.18 -14.45 8.85
CA SER A 514 36.28 -13.51 9.03
C SER A 514 37.48 -13.86 8.13
N ARG A 515 37.78 -15.16 7.98
CA ARG A 515 38.81 -15.64 7.05
C ARG A 515 38.47 -15.33 5.59
N THR A 516 37.20 -15.54 5.20
CA THR A 516 36.69 -15.17 3.88
C THR A 516 36.84 -13.66 3.62
N ILE A 517 36.43 -12.82 4.57
CA ILE A 517 36.55 -11.35 4.47
C ILE A 517 38.02 -10.94 4.33
N ARG A 518 38.92 -11.51 5.14
CA ARG A 518 40.37 -11.25 5.04
C ARG A 518 40.93 -11.63 3.66
N SER A 519 40.54 -12.78 3.13
CA SER A 519 40.96 -13.22 1.79
C SER A 519 40.52 -12.25 0.69
N ILE A 520 39.27 -11.77 0.78
CA ILE A 520 38.73 -10.78 -0.16
C ILE A 520 39.45 -9.43 -0.02
N SER A 521 39.70 -8.96 1.19
CA SER A 521 40.43 -7.70 1.45
C SER A 521 41.88 -7.78 0.99
N ALA A 522 42.52 -8.95 1.08
CA ALA A 522 43.92 -9.17 0.67
C ALA A 522 44.14 -9.08 -0.85
N SER A 523 43.08 -9.17 -1.68
CA SER A 523 43.19 -8.99 -3.14
C SER A 523 43.57 -7.56 -3.53
N ARG A 524 43.30 -6.57 -2.69
CA ARG A 524 43.55 -5.14 -2.92
C ARG A 524 42.97 -4.57 -4.21
N GLU A 525 41.93 -5.22 -4.75
CA GLU A 525 41.27 -4.78 -5.98
C GLU A 525 40.20 -3.69 -5.75
N GLN A 526 39.74 -3.55 -4.51
CA GLN A 526 38.68 -2.65 -4.12
C GLN A 526 38.99 -1.89 -2.83
N ILE A 527 38.21 -0.87 -2.55
CA ILE A 527 38.14 -0.24 -1.21
C ILE A 527 37.33 -1.18 -0.32
N THR A 528 37.83 -1.52 0.87
CA THR A 528 37.09 -2.35 1.84
C THR A 528 36.82 -1.55 3.11
N ILE A 529 35.55 -1.47 3.51
CA ILE A 529 35.12 -0.81 4.75
C ILE A 529 34.47 -1.85 5.66
N LEU A 530 35.04 -2.03 6.84
CA LEU A 530 34.57 -2.96 7.86
C LEU A 530 33.91 -2.20 8.99
N ILE A 531 32.68 -2.55 9.32
CA ILE A 531 32.01 -2.08 10.52
C ILE A 531 31.80 -3.27 11.42
N ALA A 532 32.41 -3.25 12.57
CA ALA A 532 32.43 -4.41 13.43
C ALA A 532 32.06 -4.09 14.87
N HIS A 533 31.30 -5.01 15.46
CA HIS A 533 31.12 -5.13 16.89
C HIS A 533 32.22 -6.02 17.51
N ARG A 534 32.79 -6.95 16.71
CA ARG A 534 33.85 -7.85 17.15
C ARG A 534 35.19 -7.43 16.57
N LEU A 535 36.12 -7.12 17.46
CA LEU A 535 37.42 -6.55 17.08
C LEU A 535 38.33 -7.57 16.38
N SER A 536 38.10 -8.88 16.58
CA SER A 536 38.80 -9.96 15.88
C SER A 536 38.69 -9.90 14.34
N THR A 537 37.58 -9.37 13.85
CA THR A 537 37.30 -9.26 12.39
C THR A 537 38.10 -8.15 11.71
N ILE A 538 38.55 -7.14 12.44
CA ILE A 538 39.11 -5.91 11.89
C ILE A 538 40.60 -5.71 12.15
N MET A 539 41.26 -6.61 12.90
CA MET A 539 42.70 -6.48 13.24
C MET A 539 43.59 -6.34 12.01
N HIS A 540 43.15 -6.82 10.84
CA HIS A 540 43.90 -6.75 9.59
C HIS A 540 43.66 -5.45 8.79
N ALA A 541 42.82 -4.55 9.29
CA ALA A 541 42.58 -3.27 8.64
C ALA A 541 43.82 -2.39 8.65
N ASN A 542 44.07 -1.66 7.56
CA ASN A 542 45.17 -0.73 7.43
C ASN A 542 45.02 0.43 8.43
N LEU A 543 43.79 0.85 8.71
CA LEU A 543 43.47 1.91 9.64
C LEU A 543 42.14 1.64 10.33
N ILE A 544 42.10 1.85 11.63
CA ILE A 544 40.89 1.69 12.46
C ILE A 544 40.49 3.05 13.00
N TYR A 545 39.24 3.41 12.78
CA TYR A 545 38.60 4.62 13.32
C TYR A 545 37.68 4.24 14.48
N VAL A 546 37.93 4.79 15.65
CA VAL A 546 37.09 4.56 16.84
C VAL A 546 36.09 5.68 16.96
N LEU A 547 34.79 5.30 16.89
CA LEU A 547 33.67 6.24 17.01
C LEU A 547 33.11 6.26 18.43
N GLU A 548 32.88 7.46 18.95
CA GLU A 548 32.10 7.69 20.16
C GLU A 548 31.19 8.90 19.98
N LYS A 549 29.88 8.73 20.23
CA LYS A 549 28.87 9.81 20.14
C LYS A 549 28.95 10.62 18.84
N GLY A 550 29.09 9.91 17.72
CA GLY A 550 29.10 10.49 16.37
C GLY A 550 30.45 11.11 15.95
N LYS A 551 31.49 11.05 16.77
CA LYS A 551 32.83 11.60 16.49
C LYS A 551 33.88 10.50 16.40
N ILE A 552 34.95 10.76 15.65
CA ILE A 552 36.15 9.94 15.67
C ILE A 552 37.01 10.39 16.86
N THR A 553 37.25 9.48 17.80
CA THR A 553 38.05 9.74 19.02
C THR A 553 39.47 9.21 18.92
N GLU A 554 39.66 8.07 18.21
CA GLU A 554 40.99 7.46 18.05
C GLU A 554 41.15 6.99 16.60
N ILE A 555 42.38 7.07 16.10
CA ILE A 555 42.77 6.59 14.76
C ILE A 555 44.12 5.89 14.88
N GLY A 556 44.27 4.72 14.30
CA GLY A 556 45.52 3.98 14.26
C GLY A 556 45.38 2.55 13.80
N THR A 557 46.47 1.82 13.71
CA THR A 557 46.47 0.36 13.51
C THR A 557 46.06 -0.35 14.80
N HIS A 558 45.74 -1.64 14.69
CA HIS A 558 45.42 -2.46 15.86
C HIS A 558 46.47 -2.35 16.98
N GLU A 559 47.74 -2.49 16.62
CA GLU A 559 48.85 -2.47 17.57
C GLU A 559 49.02 -1.08 18.24
N GLU A 560 48.94 0.00 17.46
CA GLU A 560 49.03 1.38 17.96
C GLU A 560 47.90 1.70 18.94
N LEU A 561 46.67 1.29 18.61
CA LEU A 561 45.51 1.55 19.47
C LEU A 561 45.56 0.73 20.76
N LEU A 562 46.09 -0.49 20.73
CA LEU A 562 46.35 -1.26 21.96
C LEU A 562 47.39 -0.59 22.87
N GLN A 563 48.47 -0.02 22.29
CA GLN A 563 49.51 0.68 23.04
C GLN A 563 48.99 1.97 23.69
N ARG A 564 48.07 2.71 23.03
CA ARG A 564 47.48 3.95 23.54
C ARG A 564 46.59 3.75 24.77
N LYS A 565 46.11 2.52 25.02
CA LYS A 565 45.24 2.17 26.17
C LYS A 565 43.96 3.00 26.28
N GLY A 566 43.43 3.47 25.15
CA GLY A 566 42.23 4.29 25.08
C GLY A 566 40.92 3.47 25.01
N LEU A 567 39.90 4.02 24.37
CA LEU A 567 38.58 3.37 24.19
C LEU A 567 38.68 2.05 23.45
N TYR A 568 39.51 1.99 22.37
CA TYR A 568 39.76 0.75 21.63
C TYR A 568 40.30 -0.36 22.52
N TYR A 569 41.30 -0.06 23.32
CA TYR A 569 41.89 -1.01 24.26
C TYR A 569 40.87 -1.50 25.30
N ALA A 570 40.04 -0.59 25.84
CA ALA A 570 39.00 -0.97 26.78
C ALA A 570 37.98 -1.95 26.16
N MET A 571 37.55 -1.70 24.91
CA MET A 571 36.66 -2.60 24.14
C MET A 571 37.33 -3.95 23.87
N TRP A 572 38.63 -3.94 23.49
CA TRP A 572 39.39 -5.15 23.23
C TRP A 572 39.48 -6.06 24.47
N ARG A 573 39.86 -5.49 25.63
CA ARG A 573 39.92 -6.23 26.90
C ARG A 573 38.56 -6.84 27.27
N GLN A 574 37.51 -6.11 27.07
CA GLN A 574 36.16 -6.63 27.34
C GLN A 574 35.82 -7.87 26.46
N GLN A 575 36.26 -7.89 25.21
CA GLN A 575 35.99 -9.00 24.28
C GLN A 575 36.92 -10.19 24.52
N VAL A 576 38.16 -9.98 24.87
CA VAL A 576 39.12 -11.06 25.15
C VAL A 576 38.89 -11.68 26.54
N GLY A 577 38.01 -11.11 27.36
CA GLY A 577 37.65 -11.68 28.65
C GLY A 577 38.59 -11.37 29.80
N GLU A 578 39.55 -10.42 29.62
CA GLU A 578 40.36 -9.91 30.72
C GLU A 578 39.51 -9.01 31.62
N ARG A 579 38.91 -9.57 32.67
CA ARG A 579 38.31 -8.80 33.75
C ARG A 579 39.42 -8.11 34.53
N ARG A 580 39.30 -6.82 34.85
CA ARG A 580 40.10 -6.17 35.92
C ARG A 580 39.93 -7.04 37.16
N GLN A 581 41.01 -7.64 37.65
CA GLN A 581 41.07 -8.00 39.08
C GLN A 581 40.88 -6.69 39.86
N PRO A 582 39.91 -6.60 40.77
CA PRO A 582 39.87 -5.47 41.67
C PRO A 582 41.25 -5.42 42.39
N GLU A 583 41.96 -4.31 42.29
CA GLU A 583 43.10 -4.05 43.17
C GLU A 583 42.61 -4.35 44.59
N SER A 584 43.21 -5.37 45.20
CA SER A 584 43.01 -5.65 46.60
C SER A 584 43.36 -4.39 47.39
N LEU A 585 42.34 -3.75 47.94
CA LEU A 585 42.52 -2.83 49.06
C LEU A 585 43.18 -3.65 50.18
N THR A 586 44.50 -3.69 50.21
CA THR A 586 45.26 -3.99 51.40
C THR A 586 44.97 -2.83 52.34
N ALA A 587 43.99 -3.02 53.21
CA ALA A 587 43.80 -2.23 54.38
C ALA A 587 45.01 -2.49 55.26
N ASP A 588 45.87 -1.49 55.39
CA ASP A 588 46.71 -1.38 56.53
C ASP A 588 45.83 -1.07 57.75
N LEU A 589 45.83 -2.03 58.68
CA LEU A 589 45.51 -1.86 60.09
C LEU A 589 46.76 -2.04 60.89
#